data_a7f3f8e1741641c8f470e68925c1f67c
#
_entry.id   a7f3f8e1741641c8f470e68925c1f67c
#
_cell.length_a   1.000
_cell.length_b   1.000
_cell.length_c   1.000
_cell.angle_alpha   90.00
_cell.angle_beta   90.00
_cell.angle_gamma   90.00
#
_symmetry.space_group_name_H-M   'P 1'
#
loop_
_entity.id
_entity.type
_entity.pdbx_description
1 polymer ?
#
loop_
_entity_poly.entity_id
_entity_poly.type
_entity_poly.pdbx_seq_one_letter_code
_entity_poly.pdbx_strand_id
1 'polypeptide(L)'
;MFEGKSLWEVIQMGGFTMYILIGCSIVSLAVLLDRFFVFRRMTLDRVSFMTRIRSAIRENTMDRAIKVCEASRSPISAVVLAAITKHGSDEKIIGGATEREIIVETAKLERFTSVVGTIGNVAVYIGLFGTVLGIVRSFHNIAQVGSGGISVVIGGVAEALICTAAGLAVAVPAVVVYNYFMRRVESFVREMELCASEVSDLLNERKRT
;
A
#
# COMPACT_ATOMS: atom_id res chain seq x y z
N MET A 1 -25.18 -2.45 26.85
CA MET A 1 -25.18 -1.18 26.11
C MET A 1 -25.54 -1.36 24.64
N PHE A 2 -25.22 -2.50 24.02
CA PHE A 2 -25.57 -2.82 22.63
C PHE A 2 -26.57 -3.97 22.48
N GLU A 3 -27.12 -4.47 23.59
CA GLU A 3 -28.12 -5.53 23.55
C GLU A 3 -29.39 -5.05 22.86
N GLY A 4 -29.65 -5.58 21.65
CA GLY A 4 -30.88 -5.35 20.89
C GLY A 4 -30.80 -4.33 19.76
N LYS A 5 -29.71 -3.56 19.57
CA LYS A 5 -29.58 -2.65 18.42
C LYS A 5 -28.93 -3.36 17.22
N SER A 6 -29.59 -3.26 16.07
CA SER A 6 -29.01 -3.80 14.83
C SER A 6 -27.84 -2.94 14.36
N LEU A 7 -26.89 -3.56 13.61
CA LEU A 7 -25.78 -2.82 12.99
C LEU A 7 -26.26 -1.62 12.16
N TRP A 8 -27.44 -1.72 11.57
CA TRP A 8 -28.06 -0.66 10.79
C TRP A 8 -28.45 0.54 11.66
N GLU A 9 -29.00 0.32 12.83
CA GLU A 9 -29.32 1.39 13.79
C GLU A 9 -28.06 2.12 14.26
N VAL A 10 -26.97 1.37 14.52
CA VAL A 10 -25.68 1.95 14.90
C VAL A 10 -25.14 2.85 13.78
N ILE A 11 -25.26 2.43 12.52
CA ILE A 11 -24.86 3.24 11.36
C ILE A 11 -25.67 4.53 11.26
N GLN A 12 -26.98 4.44 11.45
CA GLN A 12 -27.87 5.62 11.40
C GLN A 12 -27.58 6.62 12.52
N MET A 13 -27.21 6.15 13.71
CA MET A 13 -26.84 7.00 14.85
C MET A 13 -25.61 7.86 14.55
N GLY A 14 -24.60 7.32 13.83
CA GLY A 14 -23.38 8.07 13.47
C GLY A 14 -23.55 9.10 12.35
N GLY A 15 -24.75 9.19 11.73
CA GLY A 15 -25.07 10.17 10.71
C GLY A 15 -24.15 10.12 9.48
N PHE A 16 -23.96 11.29 8.83
CA PHE A 16 -23.20 11.39 7.57
C PHE A 16 -21.75 10.91 7.66
N THR A 17 -21.08 11.11 8.79
CA THR A 17 -19.69 10.70 9.00
C THR A 17 -19.52 9.18 8.94
N MET A 18 -20.52 8.43 9.40
CA MET A 18 -20.49 6.97 9.34
C MET A 18 -20.50 6.45 7.90
N TYR A 19 -21.28 7.06 7.00
CA TYR A 19 -21.28 6.67 5.59
C TYR A 19 -19.94 6.92 4.91
N ILE A 20 -19.25 8.03 5.26
CA ILE A 20 -17.90 8.30 4.76
C ILE A 20 -16.92 7.22 5.25
N LEU A 21 -16.97 6.87 6.54
CA LEU A 21 -16.11 5.84 7.12
C LEU A 21 -16.33 4.46 6.50
N ILE A 22 -17.58 4.10 6.20
CA ILE A 22 -17.91 2.88 5.47
C ILE A 22 -17.30 2.91 4.07
N GLY A 23 -17.43 4.03 3.35
CA GLY A 23 -16.79 4.22 2.05
C GLY A 23 -15.27 4.05 2.12
N CYS A 24 -14.62 4.67 3.09
CA CYS A 24 -13.18 4.51 3.36
C CYS A 24 -12.80 3.05 3.65
N SER A 25 -13.61 2.34 4.43
CA SER A 25 -13.39 0.93 4.76
C SER A 25 -13.47 0.04 3.51
N ILE A 26 -14.47 0.25 2.64
CA ILE A 26 -14.63 -0.49 1.38
C ILE A 26 -13.44 -0.24 0.45
N VAL A 27 -13.02 1.02 0.27
CA VAL A 27 -11.87 1.38 -0.56
C VAL A 27 -10.59 0.77 -0.02
N SER A 28 -10.37 0.86 1.30
CA SER A 28 -9.20 0.26 1.95
C SER A 28 -9.14 -1.26 1.75
N LEU A 29 -10.28 -1.95 1.90
CA LEU A 29 -10.37 -3.39 1.68
C LEU A 29 -10.13 -3.77 0.22
N ALA A 30 -10.68 -3.01 -0.73
CA ALA A 30 -10.48 -3.24 -2.16
C ALA A 30 -8.99 -3.13 -2.54
N VAL A 31 -8.31 -2.08 -2.06
CA VAL A 31 -6.86 -1.90 -2.31
C VAL A 31 -6.04 -3.01 -1.62
N LEU A 32 -6.41 -3.41 -0.40
CA LEU A 32 -5.76 -4.52 0.30
C LEU A 32 -5.80 -5.80 -0.55
N LEU A 33 -6.98 -6.16 -1.04
CA LEU A 33 -7.16 -7.36 -1.86
C LEU A 33 -6.36 -7.27 -3.17
N ASP A 34 -6.44 -6.13 -3.88
CA ASP A 34 -5.69 -5.90 -5.11
C ASP A 34 -4.18 -6.07 -4.87
N ARG A 35 -3.63 -5.38 -3.88
CA ARG A 35 -2.20 -5.43 -3.55
C ARG A 35 -1.76 -6.80 -3.09
N PHE A 36 -2.55 -7.49 -2.28
CA PHE A 36 -2.25 -8.85 -1.84
C PHE A 36 -2.07 -9.81 -3.03
N PHE A 37 -2.99 -9.76 -4.01
CA PHE A 37 -2.88 -10.58 -5.21
C PHE A 37 -1.69 -10.18 -6.10
N VAL A 38 -1.43 -8.89 -6.25
CA VAL A 38 -0.29 -8.37 -7.03
C VAL A 38 1.04 -8.86 -6.43
N PHE A 39 1.26 -8.65 -5.13
CA PHE A 39 2.50 -9.08 -4.47
C PHE A 39 2.67 -10.60 -4.46
N ARG A 40 1.58 -11.35 -4.33
CA ARG A 40 1.63 -12.81 -4.37
C ARG A 40 2.05 -13.34 -5.75
N ARG A 41 1.70 -12.66 -6.82
CA ARG A 41 2.06 -13.04 -8.20
C ARG A 41 3.48 -12.65 -8.58
N MET A 42 4.08 -11.65 -7.90
CA MET A 42 5.42 -11.14 -8.19
C MET A 42 6.55 -11.90 -7.47
N THR A 43 6.23 -12.94 -6.71
CA THR A 43 7.24 -13.71 -5.97
C THR A 43 8.13 -14.47 -6.95
N LEU A 44 9.41 -14.12 -7.00
CA LEU A 44 10.45 -14.75 -7.80
C LEU A 44 11.46 -15.42 -6.86
N ASP A 45 11.88 -16.63 -7.17
CA ASP A 45 13.06 -17.19 -6.52
C ASP A 45 14.31 -16.50 -7.08
N ARG A 46 14.77 -15.48 -6.35
CA ARG A 46 15.93 -14.66 -6.71
C ARG A 46 17.17 -15.51 -6.98
N VAL A 47 17.44 -16.53 -6.14
CA VAL A 47 18.66 -17.33 -6.23
C VAL A 47 18.67 -18.12 -7.53
N SER A 48 17.59 -18.82 -7.84
CA SER A 48 17.45 -19.59 -9.09
C SER A 48 17.47 -18.67 -10.31
N PHE A 49 16.81 -17.51 -10.26
CA PHE A 49 16.80 -16.54 -11.35
C PHE A 49 18.21 -16.00 -11.63
N MET A 50 18.91 -15.49 -10.62
CA MET A 50 20.24 -14.93 -10.77
C MET A 50 21.28 -15.97 -11.19
N THR A 51 21.14 -17.22 -10.76
CA THR A 51 22.00 -18.31 -11.21
C THR A 51 21.89 -18.53 -12.72
N ARG A 52 20.68 -18.49 -13.28
CA ARG A 52 20.45 -18.60 -14.72
C ARG A 52 20.99 -17.40 -15.49
N ILE A 53 20.83 -16.19 -14.96
CA ILE A 53 21.37 -14.96 -15.58
C ILE A 53 22.91 -15.02 -15.58
N ARG A 54 23.54 -15.37 -14.47
CA ARG A 54 24.99 -15.50 -14.34
C ARG A 54 25.57 -16.52 -15.32
N SER A 55 24.95 -17.70 -15.44
CA SER A 55 25.33 -18.71 -16.42
C SER A 55 25.25 -18.17 -17.85
N ALA A 56 24.13 -17.53 -18.22
CA ALA A 56 23.93 -16.99 -19.57
C ALA A 56 24.94 -15.88 -19.93
N ILE A 57 25.29 -15.00 -18.96
CA ILE A 57 26.31 -13.95 -19.18
C ILE A 57 27.68 -14.56 -19.36
N ARG A 58 28.07 -15.56 -18.55
CA ARG A 58 29.38 -16.25 -18.65
C ARG A 58 29.51 -17.05 -19.92
N GLU A 59 28.44 -17.70 -20.38
CA GLU A 59 28.42 -18.46 -21.65
C GLU A 59 28.30 -17.56 -22.88
N ASN A 60 28.31 -16.24 -22.72
CA ASN A 60 28.16 -15.28 -23.83
C ASN A 60 26.84 -15.39 -24.60
N THR A 61 25.79 -15.89 -23.97
CA THR A 61 24.46 -16.09 -24.55
C THR A 61 23.47 -15.02 -24.08
N MET A 62 23.67 -13.75 -24.52
CA MET A 62 22.84 -12.61 -24.10
C MET A 62 21.36 -12.81 -24.45
N ASP A 63 21.08 -13.40 -25.63
CA ASP A 63 19.68 -13.70 -26.03
C ASP A 63 18.99 -14.65 -25.04
N ARG A 64 19.75 -15.59 -24.48
CA ARG A 64 19.24 -16.48 -23.43
C ARG A 64 18.92 -15.72 -22.13
N ALA A 65 19.80 -14.81 -21.72
CA ALA A 65 19.57 -13.96 -20.56
C ALA A 65 18.33 -13.07 -20.73
N ILE A 66 18.16 -12.46 -21.91
CA ILE A 66 16.96 -11.67 -22.26
C ILE A 66 15.69 -12.53 -22.15
N LYS A 67 15.67 -13.71 -22.76
CA LYS A 67 14.51 -14.63 -22.69
C LYS A 67 14.17 -15.05 -21.27
N VAL A 68 15.18 -15.26 -20.41
CA VAL A 68 14.96 -15.59 -18.98
C VAL A 68 14.29 -14.42 -18.25
N CYS A 69 14.70 -13.18 -18.57
CA CYS A 69 14.07 -11.98 -17.99
C CYS A 69 12.63 -11.80 -18.49
N GLU A 70 12.38 -11.95 -19.79
CA GLU A 70 11.05 -11.79 -20.41
C GLU A 70 10.05 -12.85 -19.95
N ALA A 71 10.52 -14.07 -19.68
CA ALA A 71 9.69 -15.15 -19.14
C ALA A 71 9.25 -14.89 -17.70
N SER A 72 9.91 -14.00 -16.98
CA SER A 72 9.62 -13.66 -15.59
C SER A 72 8.88 -12.34 -15.51
N ARG A 73 7.74 -12.34 -14.79
CA ARG A 73 6.93 -11.12 -14.54
C ARG A 73 7.24 -10.50 -13.18
N SER A 74 8.53 -10.32 -12.87
CA SER A 74 8.97 -9.75 -11.60
C SER A 74 9.61 -8.39 -11.81
N PRO A 75 9.50 -7.45 -10.86
CA PRO A 75 10.24 -6.19 -10.89
C PRO A 75 11.75 -6.39 -11.02
N ILE A 76 12.29 -7.42 -10.37
CA ILE A 76 13.70 -7.78 -10.45
C ILE A 76 14.11 -8.11 -11.89
N SER A 77 13.27 -8.88 -12.62
CA SER A 77 13.57 -9.25 -14.00
C SER A 77 13.54 -8.05 -14.95
N ALA A 78 12.69 -7.05 -14.70
CA ALA A 78 12.65 -5.83 -15.50
C ALA A 78 13.95 -5.01 -15.33
N VAL A 79 14.45 -4.86 -14.12
CA VAL A 79 15.68 -4.14 -13.80
C VAL A 79 16.90 -4.87 -14.40
N VAL A 80 16.97 -6.20 -14.26
CA VAL A 80 18.05 -7.01 -14.85
C VAL A 80 18.00 -6.95 -16.38
N LEU A 81 16.81 -6.94 -16.97
CA LEU A 81 16.64 -6.78 -18.44
C LEU A 81 17.17 -5.41 -18.91
N ALA A 82 16.88 -4.34 -18.15
CA ALA A 82 17.40 -3.01 -18.46
C ALA A 82 18.94 -2.96 -18.48
N ALA A 83 19.59 -3.65 -17.54
CA ALA A 83 21.05 -3.78 -17.52
C ALA A 83 21.57 -4.57 -18.73
N ILE A 84 20.99 -5.76 -19.00
CA ILE A 84 21.44 -6.66 -20.08
C ILE A 84 21.24 -6.03 -21.45
N THR A 85 20.16 -5.30 -21.66
CA THR A 85 19.88 -4.61 -22.93
C THR A 85 20.94 -3.54 -23.25
N LYS A 86 21.60 -3.01 -22.23
CA LYS A 86 22.72 -2.04 -22.36
C LYS A 86 24.10 -2.69 -22.27
N HIS A 87 24.21 -4.02 -22.41
CA HIS A 87 25.49 -4.70 -22.44
C HIS A 87 26.39 -4.09 -23.56
N GLY A 88 27.68 -3.96 -23.29
CA GLY A 88 28.59 -3.28 -24.22
C GLY A 88 28.67 -1.75 -24.06
N SER A 89 27.72 -1.10 -23.39
CA SER A 89 27.80 0.32 -23.05
C SER A 89 28.71 0.56 -21.82
N ASP A 90 28.98 1.83 -21.54
CA ASP A 90 29.73 2.18 -20.34
C ASP A 90 28.93 1.89 -19.05
N GLU A 91 29.63 1.58 -17.99
CA GLU A 91 29.07 1.28 -16.67
C GLU A 91 28.06 2.35 -16.20
N LYS A 92 28.38 3.63 -16.46
CA LYS A 92 27.52 4.76 -16.14
C LYS A 92 26.19 4.71 -16.92
N ILE A 93 26.18 4.21 -18.14
CA ILE A 93 24.96 4.07 -18.97
C ILE A 93 24.12 2.90 -18.46
N ILE A 94 24.77 1.79 -18.10
CA ILE A 94 24.10 0.62 -17.50
C ILE A 94 23.47 1.01 -16.17
N GLY A 95 24.23 1.67 -15.28
CA GLY A 95 23.76 2.15 -13.98
C GLY A 95 22.57 3.09 -14.11
N GLY A 96 22.66 4.08 -15.01
CA GLY A 96 21.54 5.00 -15.25
C GLY A 96 20.29 4.34 -15.86
N ALA A 97 20.43 3.24 -16.61
CA ALA A 97 19.31 2.48 -17.12
C ALA A 97 18.61 1.67 -16.03
N THR A 98 19.39 0.99 -15.18
CA THR A 98 18.86 0.23 -14.05
C THR A 98 18.20 1.11 -12.99
N GLU A 99 18.79 2.26 -12.67
CA GLU A 99 18.23 3.22 -11.73
C GLU A 99 16.86 3.74 -12.20
N ARG A 100 16.74 4.12 -13.45
CA ARG A 100 15.43 4.53 -14.02
C ARG A 100 14.40 3.42 -13.97
N GLU A 101 14.78 2.18 -14.24
CA GLU A 101 13.85 1.05 -14.17
C GLU A 101 13.45 0.73 -12.75
N ILE A 102 14.35 0.84 -11.77
CA ILE A 102 14.03 0.71 -10.34
C ILE A 102 12.98 1.75 -9.93
N ILE A 103 13.12 3.01 -10.34
CA ILE A 103 12.14 4.05 -10.07
C ILE A 103 10.77 3.69 -10.68
N VAL A 104 10.74 3.23 -11.92
CA VAL A 104 9.50 2.86 -12.62
C VAL A 104 8.81 1.68 -11.92
N GLU A 105 9.56 0.63 -11.59
CA GLU A 105 9.01 -0.55 -10.92
C GLU A 105 8.56 -0.23 -9.49
N THR A 106 9.32 0.61 -8.76
CA THR A 106 8.92 1.08 -7.42
C THR A 106 7.58 1.84 -7.49
N ALA A 107 7.42 2.74 -8.44
CA ALA A 107 6.15 3.46 -8.62
C ALA A 107 4.96 2.52 -8.93
N LYS A 108 5.20 1.43 -9.68
CA LYS A 108 4.17 0.40 -9.94
C LYS A 108 3.82 -0.38 -8.65
N LEU A 109 4.81 -0.69 -7.82
CA LEU A 109 4.61 -1.37 -6.54
C LEU A 109 3.85 -0.51 -5.54
N GLU A 110 4.16 0.79 -5.47
CA GLU A 110 3.52 1.76 -4.57
C GLU A 110 2.12 2.19 -5.02
N ARG A 111 1.74 1.87 -6.22
CA ARG A 111 0.44 2.27 -6.77
C ARG A 111 -0.70 1.90 -5.82
N PHE A 112 -1.58 2.85 -5.51
CA PHE A 112 -2.71 2.75 -4.59
C PHE A 112 -2.38 2.52 -3.10
N THR A 113 -1.15 2.18 -2.71
CA THR A 113 -0.82 2.02 -1.28
C THR A 113 -0.96 3.33 -0.52
N SER A 114 -0.62 4.46 -1.14
CA SER A 114 -0.80 5.81 -0.58
C SER A 114 -2.25 6.13 -0.21
N VAL A 115 -3.22 5.59 -0.95
CA VAL A 115 -4.66 5.74 -0.65
C VAL A 115 -4.99 5.13 0.70
N VAL A 116 -4.50 3.90 0.97
CA VAL A 116 -4.71 3.22 2.25
C VAL A 116 -4.03 3.98 3.40
N GLY A 117 -2.80 4.48 3.17
CA GLY A 117 -2.09 5.33 4.13
C GLY A 117 -2.86 6.60 4.47
N THR A 118 -3.44 7.25 3.45
CA THR A 118 -4.28 8.45 3.64
C THR A 118 -5.54 8.11 4.43
N ILE A 119 -6.24 7.02 4.08
CA ILE A 119 -7.42 6.56 4.82
C ILE A 119 -7.08 6.28 6.28
N GLY A 120 -5.97 5.58 6.55
CA GLY A 120 -5.52 5.28 7.90
C GLY A 120 -5.31 6.55 8.75
N ASN A 121 -4.75 7.59 8.16
CA ASN A 121 -4.54 8.87 8.86
C ASN A 121 -5.82 9.69 9.00
N VAL A 122 -6.65 9.77 7.95
CA VAL A 122 -7.81 10.68 7.90
C VAL A 122 -9.04 10.10 8.60
N ALA A 123 -9.21 8.77 8.65
CA ALA A 123 -10.39 8.14 9.23
C ALA A 123 -10.57 8.47 10.73
N VAL A 124 -9.47 8.64 11.48
CA VAL A 124 -9.51 9.07 12.88
C VAL A 124 -10.11 10.48 12.99
N TYR A 125 -9.69 11.40 12.12
CA TYR A 125 -10.18 12.77 12.14
C TYR A 125 -11.66 12.86 11.68
N ILE A 126 -12.07 12.02 10.74
CA ILE A 126 -13.48 11.91 10.33
C ILE A 126 -14.33 11.41 11.52
N GLY A 127 -13.84 10.40 12.26
CA GLY A 127 -14.50 9.92 13.48
C GLY A 127 -14.61 11.00 14.55
N LEU A 128 -13.51 11.72 14.80
CA LEU A 128 -13.48 12.84 15.75
C LEU A 128 -14.43 13.97 15.34
N PHE A 129 -14.44 14.32 14.05
CA PHE A 129 -15.38 15.30 13.51
C PHE A 129 -16.84 14.87 13.74
N GLY A 130 -17.14 13.58 13.58
CA GLY A 130 -18.45 13.02 13.89
C GLY A 130 -18.84 13.23 15.35
N THR A 131 -17.91 13.09 16.32
CA THR A 131 -18.22 13.37 17.73
C THR A 131 -18.52 14.83 17.98
N VAL A 132 -17.75 15.74 17.39
CA VAL A 132 -18.00 17.18 17.51
C VAL A 132 -19.39 17.54 17.00
N LEU A 133 -19.76 17.05 15.80
CA LEU A 133 -21.10 17.30 15.25
C LEU A 133 -22.23 16.70 16.11
N GLY A 134 -22.02 15.50 16.66
CA GLY A 134 -22.99 14.84 17.54
C GLY A 134 -23.21 15.62 18.83
N ILE A 135 -22.14 16.11 19.45
CA ILE A 135 -22.22 16.93 20.67
C ILE A 135 -22.95 18.26 20.38
N VAL A 136 -22.58 18.97 19.30
CA VAL A 136 -23.24 20.21 18.89
C VAL A 136 -24.72 19.98 18.68
N ARG A 137 -25.10 18.92 18.00
CA ARG A 137 -26.51 18.55 17.77
C ARG A 137 -27.25 18.27 19.09
N SER A 138 -26.61 17.60 20.04
CA SER A 138 -27.19 17.30 21.36
C SER A 138 -27.51 18.59 22.13
N PHE A 139 -26.57 19.54 22.16
CA PHE A 139 -26.81 20.83 22.81
C PHE A 139 -27.88 21.68 22.09
N HIS A 140 -27.90 21.65 20.76
CA HIS A 140 -28.93 22.34 19.98
C HIS A 140 -30.33 21.82 20.30
N ASN A 141 -30.51 20.50 20.41
CA ASN A 141 -31.78 19.88 20.76
C ASN A 141 -32.25 20.31 22.16
N ILE A 142 -31.36 20.45 23.14
CA ILE A 142 -31.72 20.92 24.48
C ILE A 142 -32.19 22.37 24.43
N ALA A 143 -31.49 23.24 23.70
CA ALA A 143 -31.84 24.63 23.57
C ALA A 143 -33.25 24.84 22.94
N GLN A 144 -33.67 23.94 22.06
CA GLN A 144 -35.00 24.01 21.43
C GLN A 144 -36.13 23.43 22.31
N VAL A 145 -35.90 22.36 23.06
CA VAL A 145 -36.93 21.65 23.82
C VAL A 145 -37.10 22.21 25.24
N GLY A 146 -36.19 23.09 25.69
CA GLY A 146 -36.31 23.84 26.95
C GLY A 146 -36.28 23.04 28.27
N SER A 147 -36.41 21.72 28.24
CA SER A 147 -36.47 20.85 29.39
C SER A 147 -36.00 19.41 29.15
N GLY A 148 -35.26 19.20 28.07
CA GLY A 148 -34.61 17.90 27.80
C GLY A 148 -33.50 17.63 28.80
N GLY A 149 -33.82 16.89 29.82
CA GLY A 149 -32.91 16.63 30.94
C GLY A 149 -31.57 16.05 30.51
N ILE A 150 -30.63 15.95 31.44
CA ILE A 150 -29.29 15.35 31.32
C ILE A 150 -29.27 14.05 30.51
N SER A 151 -30.34 13.27 30.55
CA SER A 151 -30.50 12.02 29.77
C SER A 151 -30.41 12.19 28.28
N VAL A 152 -30.90 13.30 27.70
CA VAL A 152 -30.82 13.59 26.25
C VAL A 152 -29.40 13.93 25.85
N VAL A 153 -28.67 14.67 26.73
CA VAL A 153 -27.24 14.96 26.51
C VAL A 153 -26.42 13.68 26.52
N ILE A 154 -26.61 12.85 27.54
CA ILE A 154 -25.89 11.58 27.70
C ILE A 154 -26.12 10.68 26.48
N GLY A 155 -27.37 10.58 26.00
CA GLY A 155 -27.70 9.82 24.80
C GLY A 155 -26.96 10.32 23.57
N GLY A 156 -27.03 11.61 23.28
CA GLY A 156 -26.37 12.19 22.11
C GLY A 156 -24.82 12.15 22.15
N VAL A 157 -24.23 12.32 23.35
CA VAL A 157 -22.78 12.14 23.51
C VAL A 157 -22.39 10.69 23.30
N ALA A 158 -23.16 9.72 23.81
CA ALA A 158 -22.91 8.30 23.58
C ALA A 158 -22.98 7.94 22.11
N GLU A 159 -23.95 8.48 21.35
CA GLU A 159 -24.04 8.31 19.92
C GLU A 159 -22.84 8.91 19.17
N ALA A 160 -22.41 10.11 19.58
CA ALA A 160 -21.25 10.75 19.01
C ALA A 160 -19.98 9.90 19.18
N LEU A 161 -19.74 9.32 20.34
CA LEU A 161 -18.57 8.49 20.62
C LEU A 161 -18.49 7.25 19.72
N ILE A 162 -19.62 6.75 19.19
CA ILE A 162 -19.65 5.64 18.21
C ILE A 162 -18.91 6.04 16.93
N CYS A 163 -19.01 7.31 16.49
CA CYS A 163 -18.30 7.79 15.31
C CYS A 163 -16.78 7.71 15.49
N THR A 164 -16.25 8.09 16.66
CA THR A 164 -14.82 7.98 16.93
C THR A 164 -14.37 6.53 16.99
N ALA A 165 -15.15 5.66 17.64
CA ALA A 165 -14.86 4.23 17.69
C ALA A 165 -14.84 3.62 16.27
N ALA A 166 -15.78 4.00 15.41
CA ALA A 166 -15.81 3.58 14.01
C ALA A 166 -14.61 4.11 13.22
N GLY A 167 -14.23 5.38 13.42
CA GLY A 167 -13.03 5.97 12.81
C GLY A 167 -11.77 5.21 13.17
N LEU A 168 -11.58 4.84 14.43
CA LEU A 168 -10.46 4.01 14.89
C LEU A 168 -10.52 2.59 14.33
N ALA A 169 -11.70 1.98 14.24
CA ALA A 169 -11.89 0.64 13.68
C ALA A 169 -11.51 0.57 12.19
N VAL A 170 -11.66 1.66 11.43
CA VAL A 170 -11.20 1.78 10.04
C VAL A 170 -9.72 2.12 9.96
N ALA A 171 -9.25 3.07 10.78
CA ALA A 171 -7.89 3.60 10.71
C ALA A 171 -6.83 2.56 11.09
N VAL A 172 -7.03 1.85 12.20
CA VAL A 172 -6.01 0.91 12.73
C VAL A 172 -5.67 -0.19 11.72
N PRO A 173 -6.63 -0.94 11.15
CA PRO A 173 -6.32 -1.93 10.12
C PRO A 173 -5.67 -1.31 8.88
N ALA A 174 -6.13 -0.13 8.43
CA ALA A 174 -5.58 0.55 7.26
C ALA A 174 -4.09 0.90 7.46
N VAL A 175 -3.70 1.45 8.62
CA VAL A 175 -2.30 1.76 8.94
C VAL A 175 -1.44 0.49 8.99
N VAL A 176 -1.94 -0.57 9.62
CA VAL A 176 -1.21 -1.85 9.69
C VAL A 176 -0.95 -2.41 8.30
N VAL A 177 -1.97 -2.42 7.44
CA VAL A 177 -1.88 -2.90 6.06
C VAL A 177 -0.93 -2.03 5.23
N TYR A 178 -1.03 -0.70 5.34
CA TYR A 178 -0.13 0.23 4.67
C TYR A 178 1.33 -0.04 5.04
N ASN A 179 1.64 -0.14 6.33
CA ASN A 179 2.99 -0.41 6.81
C ASN A 179 3.52 -1.78 6.34
N TYR A 180 2.66 -2.80 6.29
CA TYR A 180 3.03 -4.11 5.74
C TYR A 180 3.43 -4.01 4.26
N PHE A 181 2.62 -3.34 3.43
CA PHE A 181 2.92 -3.19 2.02
C PHE A 181 4.16 -2.33 1.77
N MET A 182 4.35 -1.24 2.51
CA MET A 182 5.54 -0.39 2.37
C MET A 182 6.83 -1.17 2.67
N ARG A 183 6.85 -1.96 3.74
CA ARG A 183 7.99 -2.85 4.03
C ARG A 183 8.24 -3.87 2.91
N ARG A 184 7.18 -4.34 2.28
CA ARG A 184 7.30 -5.27 1.15
C ARG A 184 7.86 -4.60 -0.09
N VAL A 185 7.43 -3.37 -0.40
CA VAL A 185 8.01 -2.54 -1.47
C VAL A 185 9.49 -2.30 -1.23
N GLU A 186 9.89 -1.85 -0.04
CA GLU A 186 11.29 -1.66 0.32
C GLU A 186 12.13 -2.93 0.16
N SER A 187 11.57 -4.10 0.48
CA SER A 187 12.25 -5.38 0.25
C SER A 187 12.50 -5.62 -1.23
N PHE A 188 11.53 -5.37 -2.11
CA PHE A 188 11.70 -5.48 -3.55
C PHE A 188 12.72 -4.47 -4.09
N VAL A 189 12.72 -3.23 -3.60
CA VAL A 189 13.71 -2.22 -4.00
C VAL A 189 15.13 -2.68 -3.69
N ARG A 190 15.38 -3.13 -2.46
CA ARG A 190 16.69 -3.69 -2.08
C ARG A 190 17.11 -4.88 -2.94
N GLU A 191 16.17 -5.76 -3.27
CA GLU A 191 16.47 -6.91 -4.14
C GLU A 191 16.77 -6.48 -5.58
N MET A 192 16.07 -5.48 -6.12
CA MET A 192 16.34 -4.89 -7.44
C MET A 192 17.73 -4.26 -7.48
N GLU A 193 18.09 -3.46 -6.48
CA GLU A 193 19.40 -2.81 -6.36
C GLU A 193 20.55 -3.84 -6.29
N LEU A 194 20.39 -4.88 -5.47
CA LEU A 194 21.39 -5.94 -5.35
C LEU A 194 21.57 -6.71 -6.67
N CYS A 195 20.48 -7.04 -7.37
CA CYS A 195 20.56 -7.74 -8.64
C CYS A 195 21.12 -6.84 -9.76
N ALA A 196 20.79 -5.55 -9.75
CA ALA A 196 21.34 -4.56 -10.68
C ALA A 196 22.86 -4.44 -10.53
N SER A 197 23.35 -4.29 -9.30
CA SER A 197 24.79 -4.23 -8.99
C SER A 197 25.50 -5.50 -9.45
N GLU A 198 24.99 -6.68 -9.07
CA GLU A 198 25.58 -7.97 -9.46
C GLU A 198 25.69 -8.15 -10.97
N VAL A 199 24.63 -7.77 -11.70
CA VAL A 199 24.63 -7.86 -13.18
C VAL A 199 25.60 -6.86 -13.79
N SER A 200 25.68 -5.64 -13.25
CA SER A 200 26.64 -4.63 -13.72
C SER A 200 28.08 -5.12 -13.57
N ASP A 201 28.43 -5.71 -12.41
CA ASP A 201 29.74 -6.28 -12.16
C ASP A 201 30.07 -7.41 -13.16
N LEU A 202 29.14 -8.33 -13.39
CA LEU A 202 29.32 -9.42 -14.37
C LEU A 202 29.53 -8.92 -15.80
N LEU A 203 28.81 -7.86 -16.19
CA LEU A 203 28.97 -7.27 -17.52
C LEU A 203 30.32 -6.53 -17.67
N ASN A 204 30.81 -5.91 -16.60
CA ASN A 204 32.10 -5.22 -16.56
C ASN A 204 33.29 -6.20 -16.54
N GLU A 205 33.22 -7.29 -15.77
CA GLU A 205 34.23 -8.36 -15.78
C GLU A 205 34.43 -8.91 -17.19
N ARG A 206 33.31 -9.16 -17.87
CA ARG A 206 33.33 -9.67 -19.25
C ARG A 206 33.94 -8.69 -20.24
N LYS A 207 33.80 -7.37 -20.06
CA LYS A 207 34.41 -6.37 -20.94
C LYS A 207 35.94 -6.34 -20.85
N ARG A 208 36.48 -6.80 -19.69
CA ARG A 208 37.92 -6.81 -19.41
C ARG A 208 38.63 -8.08 -19.90
N THR A 209 37.84 -9.13 -20.19
CA THR A 209 38.35 -10.43 -20.69
C THR A 209 38.22 -10.52 -22.21
#